data_b018f62515b8fd3b477253411132d9d4
#
_entry.id   b018f62515b8fd3b477253411132d9d4
#
_cell.length_a   1.000
_cell.length_b   1.000
_cell.length_c   1.000
_cell.angle_alpha   90.00
_cell.angle_beta   90.00
_cell.angle_gamma   90.00
#
_symmetry.space_group_name_H-M   'P 1'
#
loop_
_entity.id
_entity.type
_entity.pdbx_description
1 polymer ?
#
loop_
_entity_poly.entity_id
_entity_poly.type
_entity_poly.pdbx_seq_one_letter_code
_entity_poly.pdbx_strand_id
1 'polypeptide(L)'
;MMKNFSLTCDNYYSPEANRNYFSVSQYKDFLKCPAMAMAKLTGEYEPDFGRALLLGSYVDEMLTGTEESVKKFIVEHMADLFKKNGDRYADVQQADETILRIRKQPKMMEYLSGEHQVIMVGEIEGVPFKGKFDSYKPGEFIADLKYLKSFRSPNLFENVMDYWGYPLQMAVYQELVFQNTGKRVPCYIVAATKETPAHLTVCEIDQFTMDSELEKVKRYAPVFQKIKNGKAPADRCEHYDCAFCTESRIITEPIPYEQICMSAADLNAMKGEI
;
A
#
# COMPACT_ATOMS: atom_id res chain seq x y z
N MET A 1 8.36 -19.79 -20.21
CA MET A 1 7.04 -20.37 -19.82
C MET A 1 6.91 -20.17 -18.32
N MET A 2 6.07 -19.25 -17.88
CA MET A 2 5.70 -19.18 -16.47
C MET A 2 4.99 -20.49 -16.11
N LYS A 3 5.49 -21.23 -15.11
CA LYS A 3 4.73 -22.32 -14.51
C LYS A 3 3.42 -21.70 -14.03
N ASN A 4 2.30 -22.43 -14.15
CA ASN A 4 0.97 -22.06 -13.65
C ASN A 4 1.02 -21.77 -12.13
N PHE A 5 1.46 -20.56 -11.75
CA PHE A 5 1.46 -20.13 -10.36
C PHE A 5 0.07 -19.52 -10.08
N SER A 6 -0.76 -20.28 -9.39
CA SER A 6 -2.10 -19.81 -8.99
C SER A 6 -1.97 -19.01 -7.70
N LEU A 7 -2.39 -17.73 -7.74
CA LEU A 7 -2.46 -16.90 -6.54
C LEU A 7 -3.70 -17.23 -5.71
N THR A 8 -3.49 -17.35 -4.41
CA THR A 8 -4.52 -17.55 -3.38
C THR A 8 -4.28 -16.54 -2.24
N CYS A 9 -5.23 -16.39 -1.31
CA CYS A 9 -5.01 -15.56 -0.13
C CYS A 9 -3.80 -16.02 0.69
N ASP A 10 -3.56 -17.32 0.80
CA ASP A 10 -2.46 -17.88 1.58
C ASP A 10 -1.07 -17.60 0.98
N ASN A 11 -0.97 -17.53 -0.35
CA ASN A 11 0.32 -17.32 -1.02
C ASN A 11 0.51 -15.92 -1.61
N TYR A 12 -0.47 -15.02 -1.46
CA TYR A 12 -0.43 -13.69 -2.07
C TYR A 12 0.83 -12.89 -1.70
N TYR A 13 1.30 -13.01 -0.47
CA TYR A 13 2.49 -12.33 0.04
C TYR A 13 3.77 -13.17 -0.02
N SER A 14 3.72 -14.38 -0.60
CA SER A 14 4.90 -15.24 -0.68
C SER A 14 6.03 -14.60 -1.51
N PRO A 15 7.29 -14.96 -1.23
CA PRO A 15 8.44 -14.50 -2.02
C PRO A 15 8.30 -14.84 -3.51
N GLU A 16 7.68 -15.99 -3.84
CA GLU A 16 7.43 -16.40 -5.23
C GLU A 16 6.41 -15.48 -5.90
N ALA A 17 5.27 -15.20 -5.24
CA ALA A 17 4.28 -14.27 -5.75
C ALA A 17 4.87 -12.85 -5.94
N ASN A 18 5.70 -12.41 -4.99
CA ASN A 18 6.34 -11.10 -5.05
C ASN A 18 7.42 -11.00 -6.13
N ARG A 19 8.05 -12.13 -6.51
CA ARG A 19 8.96 -12.18 -7.66
C ARG A 19 8.23 -12.16 -9.00
N ASN A 20 7.11 -12.88 -9.10
CA ASN A 20 6.38 -13.03 -10.35
C ASN A 20 5.49 -11.83 -10.70
N TYR A 21 4.95 -11.13 -9.71
CA TYR A 21 4.01 -10.03 -9.89
C TYR A 21 4.47 -8.77 -9.15
N PHE A 22 4.09 -7.62 -9.66
CA PHE A 22 4.05 -6.41 -8.85
C PHE A 22 2.73 -6.34 -8.08
N SER A 23 2.78 -6.08 -6.79
CA SER A 23 1.67 -5.45 -6.08
C SER A 23 1.85 -3.93 -6.11
N VAL A 24 0.79 -3.18 -5.84
CA VAL A 24 0.90 -1.71 -5.76
C VAL A 24 1.88 -1.28 -4.67
N SER A 25 1.90 -1.95 -3.52
CA SER A 25 2.86 -1.64 -2.46
C SER A 25 4.31 -1.84 -2.93
N GLN A 26 4.60 -2.95 -3.61
CA GLN A 26 5.92 -3.19 -4.18
C GLN A 26 6.28 -2.14 -5.24
N TYR A 27 5.34 -1.77 -6.12
CA TYR A 27 5.55 -0.71 -7.10
C TYR A 27 5.88 0.63 -6.44
N LYS A 28 5.17 1.00 -5.37
CA LYS A 28 5.46 2.20 -4.56
C LYS A 28 6.84 2.14 -3.90
N ASP A 29 7.27 0.96 -3.45
CA ASP A 29 8.63 0.77 -2.93
C ASP A 29 9.69 1.09 -3.99
N PHE A 30 9.49 0.63 -5.24
CA PHE A 30 10.39 0.96 -6.35
C PHE A 30 10.36 2.45 -6.72
N LEU A 31 9.20 3.10 -6.67
CA LEU A 31 9.11 4.56 -6.84
C LEU A 31 9.90 5.31 -5.77
N LYS A 32 9.83 4.84 -4.52
CA LYS A 32 10.52 5.48 -3.40
C LYS A 32 12.03 5.24 -3.45
N CYS A 33 12.47 4.00 -3.60
CA CYS A 33 13.88 3.62 -3.62
C CYS A 33 14.07 2.23 -4.23
N PRO A 34 14.56 2.13 -5.48
CA PRO A 34 14.81 0.84 -6.12
C PRO A 34 15.72 -0.10 -5.32
N ALA A 35 16.79 0.43 -4.69
CA ALA A 35 17.69 -0.37 -3.85
C ALA A 35 16.96 -0.97 -2.63
N MET A 36 16.16 -0.16 -1.92
CA MET A 36 15.34 -0.64 -0.82
C MET A 36 14.31 -1.68 -1.29
N ALA A 37 13.65 -1.44 -2.42
CA ALA A 37 12.65 -2.36 -2.97
C ALA A 37 13.26 -3.73 -3.31
N MET A 38 14.48 -3.73 -3.88
CA MET A 38 15.22 -4.95 -4.15
C MET A 38 15.66 -5.66 -2.88
N ALA A 39 16.18 -4.94 -1.89
CA ALA A 39 16.57 -5.52 -0.59
C ALA A 39 15.37 -6.16 0.13
N LYS A 40 14.18 -5.55 0.06
CA LYS A 40 12.94 -6.18 0.56
C LYS A 40 12.60 -7.45 -0.22
N LEU A 41 12.72 -7.41 -1.54
CA LEU A 41 12.37 -8.55 -2.40
C LEU A 41 13.31 -9.74 -2.19
N THR A 42 14.59 -9.50 -1.87
CA THR A 42 15.59 -10.53 -1.59
C THR A 42 15.59 -10.99 -0.13
N GLY A 43 14.90 -10.28 0.75
CA GLY A 43 14.88 -10.57 2.19
C GLY A 43 16.09 -10.01 2.95
N GLU A 44 16.88 -9.14 2.32
CA GLU A 44 18.03 -8.45 2.96
C GLU A 44 17.58 -7.29 3.86
N TYR A 45 16.37 -6.79 3.68
CA TYR A 45 15.80 -5.71 4.46
C TYR A 45 14.34 -5.96 4.78
N GLU A 46 14.01 -5.98 6.05
CA GLU A 46 12.64 -6.05 6.56
C GLU A 46 12.33 -4.76 7.32
N PRO A 47 11.52 -3.85 6.76
CA PRO A 47 11.11 -2.66 7.48
C PRO A 47 10.19 -3.02 8.64
N ASP A 48 10.38 -2.36 9.78
CA ASP A 48 9.46 -2.48 10.90
C ASP A 48 8.13 -1.76 10.57
N PHE A 49 7.18 -2.49 10.04
CA PHE A 49 5.81 -2.01 9.88
C PHE A 49 4.95 -2.21 11.13
N GLY A 50 5.42 -3.00 12.03
CA GLY A 50 4.98 -3.26 13.41
C GLY A 50 3.51 -3.00 13.67
N ARG A 51 3.29 -2.19 14.66
CA ARG A 51 2.00 -1.90 15.27
C ARG A 51 0.96 -1.26 14.33
N ALA A 52 1.41 -0.39 13.42
CA ALA A 52 0.49 0.36 12.56
C ALA A 52 -0.18 -0.55 11.53
N LEU A 53 0.56 -1.50 10.96
CA LEU A 53 0.06 -2.48 10.00
C LEU A 53 -0.89 -3.46 10.68
N LEU A 54 -0.50 -3.98 11.85
CA LEU A 54 -1.34 -4.87 12.64
C LEU A 54 -2.72 -4.25 12.94
N LEU A 55 -2.75 -3.00 13.40
CA LEU A 55 -4.01 -2.31 13.68
C LEU A 55 -4.85 -2.07 12.42
N GLY A 56 -4.21 -1.79 11.28
CA GLY A 56 -4.90 -1.70 10.00
C GLY A 56 -5.56 -3.03 9.62
N SER A 57 -4.80 -4.13 9.67
CA SER A 57 -5.30 -5.48 9.41
C SER A 57 -6.38 -5.90 10.42
N TYR A 58 -6.24 -5.51 11.69
CA TYR A 58 -7.25 -5.76 12.72
C TYR A 58 -8.58 -5.08 12.39
N VAL A 59 -8.55 -3.80 12.01
CA VAL A 59 -9.77 -3.05 11.66
C VAL A 59 -10.43 -3.64 10.42
N ASP A 60 -9.64 -4.00 9.40
CA ASP A 60 -10.11 -4.64 8.18
C ASP A 60 -10.79 -5.97 8.52
N GLU A 61 -10.10 -6.87 9.20
CA GLU A 61 -10.60 -8.19 9.56
C GLU A 61 -11.88 -8.12 10.41
N MET A 62 -11.94 -7.20 11.37
CA MET A 62 -13.12 -7.00 12.22
C MET A 62 -14.33 -6.44 11.48
N LEU A 63 -14.14 -5.72 10.37
CA LEU A 63 -15.22 -5.12 9.58
C LEU A 63 -15.70 -6.04 8.44
N THR A 64 -14.78 -6.79 7.84
CA THR A 64 -15.00 -7.49 6.59
C THR A 64 -14.79 -9.00 6.70
N GLY A 65 -14.10 -9.48 7.74
CA GLY A 65 -13.78 -10.89 7.95
C GLY A 65 -15.00 -11.74 8.30
N THR A 66 -14.88 -13.04 8.05
CA THR A 66 -15.83 -14.05 8.53
C THR A 66 -15.62 -14.32 10.01
N GLU A 67 -16.60 -14.93 10.67
CA GLU A 67 -16.45 -15.31 12.09
C GLU A 67 -15.21 -16.21 12.31
N GLU A 68 -14.92 -17.10 11.38
CA GLU A 68 -13.77 -18.01 11.45
C GLU A 68 -12.44 -17.26 11.26
N SER A 69 -12.34 -16.38 10.24
CA SER A 69 -11.12 -15.62 9.97
C SER A 69 -10.81 -14.61 11.08
N VAL A 70 -11.83 -13.97 11.66
CA VAL A 70 -11.68 -13.10 12.82
C VAL A 70 -11.14 -13.87 14.05
N LYS A 71 -11.69 -15.06 14.34
CA LYS A 71 -11.19 -15.91 15.44
C LYS A 71 -9.73 -16.31 15.20
N LYS A 72 -9.40 -16.72 13.98
CA LYS A 72 -8.02 -17.08 13.59
C LYS A 72 -7.08 -15.89 13.79
N PHE A 73 -7.43 -14.71 13.28
CA PHE A 73 -6.64 -13.49 13.42
C PHE A 73 -6.38 -13.13 14.89
N ILE A 74 -7.43 -13.18 15.75
CA ILE A 74 -7.30 -12.89 17.18
C ILE A 74 -6.35 -13.88 17.88
N VAL A 75 -6.42 -15.17 17.53
CA VAL A 75 -5.54 -16.19 18.11
C VAL A 75 -4.09 -15.98 17.68
N GLU A 76 -3.85 -15.74 16.40
CA GLU A 76 -2.52 -15.50 15.83
C GLU A 76 -1.83 -14.26 16.41
N HIS A 77 -2.61 -13.22 16.73
CA HIS A 77 -2.10 -11.93 17.23
C HIS A 77 -2.45 -11.68 18.72
N MET A 78 -2.75 -12.73 19.49
CA MET A 78 -3.22 -12.58 20.87
C MET A 78 -2.25 -11.76 21.73
N ALA A 79 -0.95 -11.99 21.63
CA ALA A 79 0.08 -11.29 22.40
C ALA A 79 0.19 -9.79 22.04
N ASP A 80 -0.15 -9.46 20.80
CA ASP A 80 -0.11 -8.09 20.30
C ASP A 80 -1.42 -7.33 20.58
N LEU A 81 -2.53 -8.04 20.70
CA LEU A 81 -3.84 -7.43 20.97
C LEU A 81 -4.16 -7.30 22.45
N PHE A 82 -3.65 -8.21 23.28
CA PHE A 82 -3.98 -8.28 24.70
C PHE A 82 -2.75 -8.23 25.61
N LYS A 83 -2.91 -7.56 26.73
CA LYS A 83 -1.94 -7.54 27.83
C LYS A 83 -1.94 -8.89 28.57
N LYS A 84 -0.91 -9.15 29.38
CA LYS A 84 -0.82 -10.37 30.20
C LYS A 84 -1.98 -10.58 31.18
N ASN A 85 -2.66 -9.50 31.60
CA ASN A 85 -3.82 -9.54 32.47
C ASN A 85 -5.16 -9.76 31.73
N GLY A 86 -5.11 -9.96 30.41
CA GLY A 86 -6.28 -10.15 29.56
C GLY A 86 -6.94 -8.87 29.02
N ASP A 87 -6.51 -7.69 29.48
CA ASP A 87 -7.02 -6.43 28.93
C ASP A 87 -6.46 -6.17 27.52
N ARG A 88 -7.24 -5.47 26.70
CA ARG A 88 -6.73 -4.97 25.41
C ARG A 88 -5.73 -3.84 25.59
N TYR A 89 -4.78 -3.71 24.67
CA TYR A 89 -3.95 -2.51 24.59
C TYR A 89 -4.79 -1.29 24.25
N ALA A 90 -4.37 -0.09 24.67
CA ALA A 90 -5.14 1.14 24.50
C ALA A 90 -5.45 1.49 23.04
N ASP A 91 -4.52 1.25 22.14
CA ASP A 91 -4.67 1.46 20.70
C ASP A 91 -5.60 0.43 20.04
N VAL A 92 -5.70 -0.79 20.59
CA VAL A 92 -6.70 -1.79 20.19
C VAL A 92 -8.08 -1.38 20.66
N GLN A 93 -8.22 -0.87 21.89
CA GLN A 93 -9.49 -0.33 22.39
C GLN A 93 -9.98 0.83 21.52
N GLN A 94 -9.07 1.73 21.14
CA GLN A 94 -9.38 2.82 20.22
C GLN A 94 -9.83 2.31 18.84
N ALA A 95 -9.19 1.25 18.34
CA ALA A 95 -9.61 0.59 17.09
C ALA A 95 -11.01 -0.01 17.23
N ASP A 96 -11.34 -0.66 18.36
CA ASP A 96 -12.70 -1.18 18.64
C ASP A 96 -13.76 -0.08 18.63
N GLU A 97 -13.48 1.05 19.28
CA GLU A 97 -14.39 2.21 19.26
C GLU A 97 -14.59 2.74 17.85
N THR A 98 -13.51 2.78 17.05
CA THR A 98 -13.59 3.20 15.65
C THR A 98 -14.41 2.22 14.82
N ILE A 99 -14.22 0.91 14.98
CA ILE A 99 -15.02 -0.14 14.33
C ILE A 99 -16.51 0.02 14.64
N LEU A 100 -16.85 0.22 15.93
CA LEU A 100 -18.23 0.45 16.35
C LEU A 100 -18.83 1.71 15.71
N ARG A 101 -18.04 2.76 15.51
CA ARG A 101 -18.48 3.97 14.83
C ARG A 101 -18.68 3.76 13.34
N ILE A 102 -17.77 3.04 12.68
CA ILE A 102 -17.89 2.69 11.24
C ILE A 102 -19.18 1.89 11.03
N ARG A 103 -19.42 0.87 11.85
CA ARG A 103 -20.65 0.04 11.76
C ARG A 103 -21.95 0.84 11.88
N LYS A 104 -21.92 2.01 12.52
CA LYS A 104 -23.08 2.92 12.62
C LYS A 104 -23.22 3.84 11.41
N GLN A 105 -22.31 3.79 10.43
CA GLN A 105 -22.35 4.60 9.21
C GLN A 105 -22.86 3.78 8.02
N PRO A 106 -24.15 3.89 7.65
CA PRO A 106 -24.71 3.06 6.58
C PRO A 106 -23.93 3.16 5.27
N LYS A 107 -23.45 4.36 4.93
CA LYS A 107 -22.71 4.59 3.69
C LYS A 107 -21.33 3.92 3.69
N MET A 108 -20.61 3.91 4.82
CA MET A 108 -19.35 3.19 4.93
C MET A 108 -19.58 1.68 4.82
N MET A 109 -20.60 1.16 5.51
CA MET A 109 -20.94 -0.26 5.46
C MET A 109 -21.42 -0.70 4.06
N GLU A 110 -22.09 0.17 3.31
CA GLU A 110 -22.45 -0.08 1.90
C GLU A 110 -21.22 -0.36 1.05
N TYR A 111 -20.16 0.48 1.14
CA TYR A 111 -18.93 0.29 0.40
C TYR A 111 -18.05 -0.86 0.93
N LEU A 112 -18.24 -1.29 2.17
CA LEU A 112 -17.59 -2.46 2.75
C LEU A 112 -18.39 -3.75 2.58
N SER A 113 -19.51 -3.76 1.84
CA SER A 113 -20.37 -4.93 1.66
C SER A 113 -20.09 -5.74 0.40
N GLY A 114 -19.05 -5.44 -0.35
CA GLY A 114 -18.65 -6.19 -1.53
C GLY A 114 -18.04 -7.57 -1.18
N GLU A 115 -17.57 -8.28 -2.19
CA GLU A 115 -16.77 -9.47 -2.00
C GLU A 115 -15.40 -9.08 -1.43
N HIS A 116 -14.94 -9.80 -0.40
CA HIS A 116 -13.72 -9.44 0.34
C HIS A 116 -12.50 -10.21 -0.13
N GLN A 117 -11.33 -9.56 -0.05
CA GLN A 117 -10.02 -10.14 -0.35
C GLN A 117 -9.96 -10.76 -1.76
N VAL A 118 -10.70 -10.17 -2.72
CA VAL A 118 -10.73 -10.62 -4.11
C VAL A 118 -9.37 -10.38 -4.77
N ILE A 119 -8.80 -11.44 -5.33
CA ILE A 119 -7.50 -11.38 -6.01
C ILE A 119 -7.74 -11.33 -7.52
N MET A 120 -7.16 -10.32 -8.18
CA MET A 120 -7.09 -10.25 -9.63
C MET A 120 -5.66 -10.02 -10.08
N VAL A 121 -5.35 -10.54 -11.26
CA VAL A 121 -4.07 -10.36 -11.93
C VAL A 121 -4.29 -9.80 -13.33
N GLY A 122 -3.28 -9.12 -13.85
CA GLY A 122 -3.28 -8.59 -15.20
C GLY A 122 -1.90 -8.09 -15.58
N GLU A 123 -1.79 -7.43 -16.71
CA GLU A 123 -0.52 -6.89 -17.20
C GLU A 123 -0.67 -5.40 -17.52
N ILE A 124 0.29 -4.61 -17.08
CA ILE A 124 0.40 -3.19 -17.45
C ILE A 124 1.72 -3.04 -18.20
N GLU A 125 1.67 -2.66 -19.49
CA GLU A 125 2.84 -2.60 -20.39
C GLU A 125 3.70 -3.89 -20.39
N GLY A 126 3.03 -5.06 -20.41
CA GLY A 126 3.69 -6.37 -20.37
C GLY A 126 4.32 -6.74 -19.02
N VAL A 127 4.05 -5.97 -17.98
CA VAL A 127 4.51 -6.23 -16.62
C VAL A 127 3.38 -6.84 -15.80
N PRO A 128 3.57 -8.04 -15.22
CA PRO A 128 2.54 -8.69 -14.42
C PRO A 128 2.26 -7.95 -13.12
N PHE A 129 0.98 -7.65 -12.88
CA PHE A 129 0.48 -7.06 -11.64
C PHE A 129 -0.50 -7.99 -10.94
N LYS A 130 -0.57 -7.87 -9.61
CA LYS A 130 -1.57 -8.48 -8.75
C LYS A 130 -2.23 -7.44 -7.86
N GLY A 131 -3.54 -7.54 -7.70
CA GLY A 131 -4.33 -6.77 -6.74
C GLY A 131 -5.07 -7.71 -5.79
N LYS A 132 -5.26 -7.27 -4.55
CA LYS A 132 -6.12 -7.90 -3.57
C LYS A 132 -7.02 -6.81 -3.00
N PHE A 133 -8.32 -6.90 -3.26
CA PHE A 133 -9.29 -5.84 -3.00
C PHE A 133 -9.98 -6.08 -1.67
N ASP A 134 -10.04 -5.07 -0.83
CA ASP A 134 -10.71 -5.18 0.49
C ASP A 134 -12.23 -5.37 0.31
N SER A 135 -12.82 -4.65 -0.66
CA SER A 135 -14.23 -4.79 -1.01
C SER A 135 -14.43 -4.57 -2.51
N TYR A 136 -14.94 -5.58 -3.20
CA TYR A 136 -15.26 -5.51 -4.62
C TYR A 136 -16.72 -5.90 -4.86
N LYS A 137 -17.49 -5.04 -5.47
CA LYS A 137 -18.85 -5.33 -5.89
C LYS A 137 -18.90 -5.41 -7.42
N PRO A 138 -19.06 -6.62 -7.99
CA PRO A 138 -18.95 -6.83 -9.43
C PRO A 138 -19.84 -5.90 -10.24
N GLY A 139 -19.24 -5.11 -11.13
CA GLY A 139 -19.93 -4.16 -12.00
C GLY A 139 -20.43 -2.89 -11.32
N GLU A 140 -20.22 -2.70 -10.03
CA GLU A 140 -20.67 -1.53 -9.28
C GLU A 140 -19.51 -0.68 -8.75
N PHE A 141 -18.58 -1.25 -7.95
CA PHE A 141 -17.46 -0.49 -7.37
C PHE A 141 -16.31 -1.37 -6.87
N ILE A 142 -15.16 -0.70 -6.64
CA ILE A 142 -14.06 -1.16 -5.79
C ILE A 142 -13.97 -0.20 -4.60
N ALA A 143 -13.85 -0.74 -3.38
CA ALA A 143 -13.56 0.07 -2.21
C ALA A 143 -12.39 -0.53 -1.41
N ASP A 144 -11.60 0.35 -0.81
CA ASP A 144 -10.41 0.01 -0.06
C ASP A 144 -10.44 0.70 1.30
N LEU A 145 -10.22 -0.07 2.37
CA LEU A 145 -10.31 0.42 3.74
C LEU A 145 -8.96 0.97 4.22
N LYS A 146 -8.97 2.16 4.79
CA LYS A 146 -7.77 2.79 5.34
C LYS A 146 -7.97 3.23 6.78
N TYR A 147 -7.08 2.78 7.68
CA TYR A 147 -7.01 3.21 9.06
C TYR A 147 -5.76 4.06 9.28
N LEU A 148 -5.92 5.38 9.20
CA LEU A 148 -4.87 6.38 9.12
C LEU A 148 -4.55 7.01 10.47
N LYS A 149 -3.34 7.56 10.63
CA LYS A 149 -3.01 8.36 11.81
C LYS A 149 -3.91 9.60 11.90
N SER A 150 -4.07 10.32 10.79
CA SER A 150 -4.85 11.56 10.67
C SER A 150 -5.22 11.80 9.20
N PHE A 151 -6.24 12.62 8.92
CA PHE A 151 -6.51 13.12 7.57
C PHE A 151 -5.63 14.32 7.20
N ARG A 152 -4.76 14.78 8.10
CA ARG A 152 -3.75 15.78 7.76
C ARG A 152 -2.59 15.10 7.05
N SER A 153 -2.22 15.64 5.88
CA SER A 153 -1.03 15.17 5.18
C SER A 153 0.23 15.53 5.97
N PRO A 154 1.23 14.63 6.04
CA PRO A 154 2.57 14.98 6.51
C PRO A 154 3.25 16.05 5.65
N ASN A 155 2.90 16.11 4.36
CA ASN A 155 3.35 17.14 3.43
C ASN A 155 2.25 18.22 3.28
N LEU A 156 2.61 19.48 3.51
CA LEU A 156 1.68 20.61 3.44
C LEU A 156 1.20 20.95 2.01
N PHE A 157 1.90 20.45 0.98
CA PHE A 157 1.63 20.76 -0.41
C PHE A 157 0.76 19.74 -1.15
N GLU A 158 0.38 18.66 -0.46
CA GLU A 158 -0.47 17.61 -1.04
C GLU A 158 -1.49 17.11 -0.02
N ASN A 159 -2.60 16.54 -0.48
CA ASN A 159 -3.55 15.92 0.41
C ASN A 159 -3.06 14.53 0.89
N VAL A 160 -3.68 14.00 1.95
CA VAL A 160 -3.27 12.72 2.55
C VAL A 160 -3.46 11.52 1.61
N MET A 161 -4.42 11.59 0.68
CA MET A 161 -4.68 10.49 -0.26
C MET A 161 -3.57 10.39 -1.30
N ASP A 162 -3.10 11.54 -1.80
CA ASP A 162 -1.97 11.63 -2.75
C ASP A 162 -0.66 11.27 -2.07
N TYR A 163 -0.42 11.79 -0.86
CA TYR A 163 0.78 11.47 -0.07
C TYR A 163 0.98 9.96 0.11
N TRP A 164 -0.09 9.22 0.38
CA TRP A 164 -0.02 7.76 0.53
C TRP A 164 -0.18 7.01 -0.80
N GLY A 165 -0.39 7.72 -1.92
CA GLY A 165 -0.56 7.14 -3.25
C GLY A 165 -1.77 6.22 -3.35
N TYR A 166 -2.90 6.60 -2.74
CA TYR A 166 -4.15 5.82 -2.87
C TYR A 166 -4.78 5.96 -4.26
N PRO A 167 -4.73 7.13 -4.94
CA PRO A 167 -5.17 7.22 -6.32
C PRO A 167 -4.43 6.25 -7.25
N LEU A 168 -3.11 6.12 -7.11
CA LEU A 168 -2.31 5.13 -7.86
C LEU A 168 -2.78 3.70 -7.56
N GLN A 169 -3.09 3.38 -6.31
CA GLN A 169 -3.59 2.06 -5.94
C GLN A 169 -4.92 1.76 -6.64
N MET A 170 -5.84 2.72 -6.62
CA MET A 170 -7.15 2.56 -7.25
C MET A 170 -7.06 2.51 -8.77
N ALA A 171 -6.16 3.26 -9.38
CA ALA A 171 -5.90 3.20 -10.81
C ALA A 171 -5.46 1.80 -11.27
N VAL A 172 -4.50 1.20 -10.55
CA VAL A 172 -4.06 -0.18 -10.83
C VAL A 172 -5.20 -1.18 -10.59
N TYR A 173 -5.95 -1.05 -9.50
CA TYR A 173 -7.06 -1.95 -9.19
C TYR A 173 -8.17 -1.86 -10.23
N GLN A 174 -8.55 -0.66 -10.67
CA GLN A 174 -9.54 -0.47 -11.73
C GLN A 174 -9.08 -1.10 -13.05
N GLU A 175 -7.80 -0.94 -13.41
CA GLU A 175 -7.23 -1.53 -14.62
C GLU A 175 -7.27 -3.07 -14.56
N LEU A 176 -6.91 -3.67 -13.41
CA LEU A 176 -7.01 -5.13 -13.23
C LEU A 176 -8.47 -5.61 -13.36
N VAL A 177 -9.43 -4.89 -12.77
CA VAL A 177 -10.85 -5.21 -12.91
C VAL A 177 -11.29 -5.09 -14.36
N PHE A 178 -10.88 -4.02 -15.06
CA PHE A 178 -11.20 -3.83 -16.47
C PHE A 178 -10.69 -4.98 -17.35
N GLN A 179 -9.44 -5.41 -17.15
CA GLN A 179 -8.85 -6.53 -17.90
C GLN A 179 -9.58 -7.87 -17.65
N ASN A 180 -10.06 -8.10 -16.43
CA ASN A 180 -10.73 -9.35 -16.08
C ASN A 180 -12.22 -9.37 -16.40
N THR A 181 -12.89 -8.21 -16.49
CA THR A 181 -14.35 -8.13 -16.59
C THR A 181 -14.85 -7.34 -17.81
N GLY A 182 -13.99 -6.57 -18.46
CA GLY A 182 -14.34 -5.64 -19.53
C GLY A 182 -15.05 -4.38 -19.04
N LYS A 183 -15.20 -4.17 -17.72
CA LYS A 183 -15.91 -3.03 -17.15
C LYS A 183 -15.00 -2.19 -16.26
N ARG A 184 -15.07 -0.88 -16.44
CA ARG A 184 -14.51 0.08 -15.47
C ARG A 184 -15.59 0.38 -14.43
N VAL A 185 -15.21 0.34 -13.16
CA VAL A 185 -16.09 0.64 -12.03
C VAL A 185 -15.52 1.78 -11.21
N PRO A 186 -16.34 2.63 -10.56
CA PRO A 186 -15.85 3.67 -9.67
C PRO A 186 -15.06 3.09 -8.49
N CYS A 187 -14.13 3.89 -7.97
CA CYS A 187 -13.22 3.48 -6.90
C CYS A 187 -13.34 4.41 -5.70
N TYR A 188 -13.43 3.83 -4.52
CA TYR A 188 -13.65 4.52 -3.26
C TYR A 188 -12.59 4.18 -2.23
N ILE A 189 -12.24 5.16 -1.39
CA ILE A 189 -11.47 4.95 -0.16
C ILE A 189 -12.43 5.13 1.01
N VAL A 190 -12.62 4.08 1.78
CA VAL A 190 -13.31 4.11 3.07
C VAL A 190 -12.25 4.35 4.13
N ALA A 191 -12.26 5.49 4.79
CA ALA A 191 -11.18 5.86 5.68
C ALA A 191 -11.65 6.26 7.07
N ALA A 192 -10.86 5.85 8.08
CA ALA A 192 -11.01 6.24 9.47
C ALA A 192 -9.65 6.64 10.05
N THR A 193 -9.64 7.54 11.05
CA THR A 193 -8.42 7.96 11.72
C THR A 193 -8.24 7.30 13.09
N LYS A 194 -6.98 7.29 13.56
CA LYS A 194 -6.60 6.87 14.93
C LYS A 194 -6.75 8.01 15.94
N GLU A 195 -7.45 9.08 15.58
CA GLU A 195 -7.72 10.21 16.47
C GLU A 195 -8.92 9.89 17.42
N THR A 196 -9.04 10.60 18.52
CA THR A 196 -10.16 10.45 19.47
C THR A 196 -10.92 11.77 19.57
N PRO A 197 -12.16 11.83 19.08
CA PRO A 197 -12.89 10.80 18.34
C PRO A 197 -12.33 10.61 16.92
N ALA A 198 -12.42 9.39 16.38
CA ALA A 198 -11.96 9.11 15.01
C ALA A 198 -12.72 9.94 13.97
N HIS A 199 -12.03 10.51 12.98
CA HIS A 199 -12.67 11.07 11.80
C HIS A 199 -12.98 9.93 10.81
N LEU A 200 -14.12 10.03 10.14
CA LEU A 200 -14.64 9.00 9.23
C LEU A 200 -14.99 9.65 7.89
N THR A 201 -14.65 9.00 6.78
CA THR A 201 -15.03 9.48 5.44
C THR A 201 -15.13 8.32 4.44
N VAL A 202 -15.83 8.59 3.34
CA VAL A 202 -15.75 7.83 2.10
C VAL A 202 -15.40 8.82 1.00
N CYS A 203 -14.30 8.58 0.29
CA CYS A 203 -13.84 9.42 -0.81
C CYS A 203 -13.95 8.64 -2.12
N GLU A 204 -14.53 9.24 -3.14
CA GLU A 204 -14.44 8.78 -4.51
C GLU A 204 -13.15 9.32 -5.15
N ILE A 205 -12.43 8.47 -5.88
CA ILE A 205 -11.29 8.91 -6.69
C ILE A 205 -11.79 9.14 -8.11
N ASP A 206 -11.66 10.37 -8.57
CA ASP A 206 -12.14 10.73 -9.91
C ASP A 206 -11.34 10.03 -11.03
N GLN A 207 -12.00 9.81 -12.16
CA GLN A 207 -11.42 9.04 -13.27
C GLN A 207 -10.20 9.75 -13.90
N PHE A 208 -10.19 11.07 -13.96
CA PHE A 208 -9.05 11.81 -14.53
C PHE A 208 -7.79 11.61 -13.69
N THR A 209 -7.92 11.64 -12.36
CA THR A 209 -6.82 11.34 -11.42
C THR A 209 -6.34 9.90 -11.60
N MET A 210 -7.26 8.92 -11.67
CA MET A 210 -6.88 7.52 -11.89
C MET A 210 -6.20 7.29 -13.24
N ASP A 211 -6.69 7.90 -14.31
CA ASP A 211 -6.07 7.80 -15.64
C ASP A 211 -4.65 8.40 -15.64
N SER A 212 -4.46 9.53 -14.98
CA SER A 212 -3.14 10.17 -14.83
C SER A 212 -2.16 9.28 -14.05
N GLU A 213 -2.61 8.65 -12.95
CA GLU A 213 -1.78 7.73 -12.18
C GLU A 213 -1.46 6.45 -12.96
N LEU A 214 -2.42 5.92 -13.72
CA LEU A 214 -2.19 4.76 -14.57
C LEU A 214 -1.13 5.03 -15.66
N GLU A 215 -1.13 6.22 -16.26
CA GLU A 215 -0.08 6.61 -17.22
C GLU A 215 1.32 6.66 -16.59
N LYS A 216 1.43 7.07 -15.32
CA LYS A 216 2.69 6.98 -14.57
C LYS A 216 3.11 5.52 -14.37
N VAL A 217 2.15 4.64 -14.02
CA VAL A 217 2.43 3.19 -13.87
C VAL A 217 2.90 2.60 -15.19
N LYS A 218 2.24 2.89 -16.30
CA LYS A 218 2.64 2.43 -17.64
C LYS A 218 4.06 2.85 -17.99
N ARG A 219 4.44 4.08 -17.65
CA ARG A 219 5.79 4.60 -17.94
C ARG A 219 6.87 3.91 -17.13
N TYR A 220 6.67 3.69 -15.84
CA TYR A 220 7.72 3.24 -14.93
C TYR A 220 7.73 1.73 -14.68
N ALA A 221 6.61 1.02 -14.83
CA ALA A 221 6.56 -0.41 -14.57
C ALA A 221 7.57 -1.22 -15.39
N PRO A 222 7.77 -0.97 -16.72
CA PRO A 222 8.79 -1.68 -17.50
C PRO A 222 10.23 -1.40 -17.02
N VAL A 223 10.49 -0.19 -16.51
CA VAL A 223 11.79 0.16 -15.93
C VAL A 223 12.02 -0.63 -14.65
N PHE A 224 11.05 -0.63 -13.74
CA PHE A 224 11.14 -1.38 -12.48
C PHE A 224 11.20 -2.89 -12.71
N GLN A 225 10.53 -3.41 -13.75
CA GLN A 225 10.64 -4.82 -14.10
C GLN A 225 12.06 -5.19 -14.56
N LYS A 226 12.77 -4.30 -15.28
CA LYS A 226 14.17 -4.52 -15.64
C LYS A 226 15.06 -4.57 -14.40
N ILE A 227 14.86 -3.65 -13.45
CA ILE A 227 15.59 -3.64 -12.16
C ILE A 227 15.30 -4.92 -11.38
N LYS A 228 14.03 -5.26 -11.22
CA LYS A 228 13.56 -6.47 -10.52
C LYS A 228 14.16 -7.76 -11.09
N ASN A 229 14.38 -7.80 -12.40
CA ASN A 229 14.98 -8.93 -13.11
C ASN A 229 16.53 -8.87 -13.15
N GLY A 230 17.18 -7.93 -12.48
CA GLY A 230 18.62 -7.73 -12.49
C GLY A 230 19.19 -7.25 -13.82
N LYS A 231 18.35 -6.69 -14.72
CA LYS A 231 18.74 -6.18 -16.04
C LYS A 231 19.06 -4.67 -16.04
N ALA A 232 18.84 -4.01 -14.91
CA ALA A 232 19.23 -2.62 -14.66
C ALA A 232 19.64 -2.47 -13.19
N PRO A 233 20.51 -1.49 -12.86
CA PRO A 233 20.93 -1.26 -11.50
C PRO A 233 19.75 -0.82 -10.62
N ALA A 234 19.77 -1.19 -9.34
CA ALA A 234 18.87 -0.72 -8.32
C ALA A 234 19.49 0.45 -7.58
N ASP A 235 19.31 1.64 -8.10
CA ASP A 235 19.94 2.83 -7.54
C ASP A 235 19.35 3.21 -6.18
N ARG A 236 20.18 3.80 -5.33
CA ARG A 236 19.78 4.35 -4.04
C ARG A 236 19.09 5.70 -4.26
N CYS A 237 18.03 5.96 -3.50
CA CYS A 237 17.31 7.24 -3.61
C CYS A 237 18.08 8.43 -3.04
N GLU A 238 19.09 8.18 -2.19
CA GLU A 238 19.87 9.19 -1.44
C GLU A 238 19.03 10.15 -0.58
N HIS A 239 17.78 9.82 -0.31
CA HIS A 239 16.91 10.61 0.56
C HIS A 239 17.21 10.33 2.02
N TYR A 240 17.30 11.37 2.85
CA TYR A 240 17.61 11.25 4.28
C TYR A 240 16.49 10.57 5.08
N ASP A 241 15.25 10.53 4.57
CA ASP A 241 14.11 9.85 5.18
C ASP A 241 13.97 8.37 4.78
N CYS A 242 14.86 7.88 3.92
CA CYS A 242 14.91 6.46 3.55
C CYS A 242 15.76 5.69 4.57
N ALA A 243 15.11 4.99 5.50
CA ALA A 243 15.81 4.22 6.55
C ALA A 243 16.86 3.27 5.96
N PHE A 244 16.51 2.50 4.92
CA PHE A 244 17.46 1.60 4.25
C PHE A 244 18.72 2.33 3.75
N CYS A 245 18.55 3.47 3.05
CA CYS A 245 19.68 4.25 2.55
C CYS A 245 20.49 4.85 3.70
N THR A 246 19.83 5.32 4.76
CA THR A 246 20.50 5.89 5.93
C THR A 246 21.31 4.85 6.69
N GLU A 247 20.73 3.70 7.00
CA GLU A 247 21.39 2.63 7.76
C GLU A 247 22.54 1.95 7.00
N SER A 248 22.41 1.82 5.67
CA SER A 248 23.38 1.15 4.82
C SER A 248 24.35 2.12 4.11
N ARG A 249 24.34 3.41 4.47
CA ARG A 249 25.21 4.43 3.88
C ARG A 249 26.64 4.31 4.40
N ILE A 250 27.59 4.27 3.46
CA ILE A 250 29.02 4.37 3.78
C ILE A 250 29.48 5.77 3.35
N ILE A 251 30.00 6.53 4.32
CA ILE A 251 30.55 7.88 4.04
C ILE A 251 31.98 7.69 3.54
N THR A 252 32.22 7.96 2.27
CA THR A 252 33.52 7.81 1.62
C THR A 252 34.28 9.14 1.52
N GLU A 253 33.53 10.26 1.45
CA GLU A 253 34.08 11.60 1.31
C GLU A 253 33.16 12.65 1.93
N PRO A 254 33.65 13.82 2.32
CA PRO A 254 32.83 14.92 2.80
C PRO A 254 32.03 15.53 1.65
N ILE A 255 30.81 15.97 1.97
CA ILE A 255 29.97 16.74 1.04
C ILE A 255 29.94 18.22 1.46
N PRO A 256 29.72 19.16 0.56
CA PRO A 256 29.44 20.56 0.90
C PRO A 256 28.24 20.68 1.83
N TYR A 257 28.31 21.57 2.83
CA TYR A 257 27.26 21.69 3.84
C TYR A 257 25.92 22.12 3.22
N GLU A 258 25.93 22.84 2.09
CA GLU A 258 24.74 23.27 1.36
C GLU A 258 23.95 22.07 0.76
N GLN A 259 24.62 20.91 0.60
CA GLN A 259 23.99 19.70 0.06
C GLN A 259 23.32 18.83 1.13
N ILE A 260 23.47 19.21 2.41
CA ILE A 260 22.78 18.50 3.49
C ILE A 260 21.27 18.67 3.35
N CYS A 261 20.52 17.57 3.44
CA CYS A 261 19.07 17.50 3.31
C CYS A 261 18.51 17.78 1.89
N MET A 262 19.36 17.87 0.87
CA MET A 262 18.88 17.93 -0.51
C MET A 262 18.52 16.54 -1.04
N SER A 263 17.43 16.45 -1.78
CA SER A 263 17.09 15.23 -2.51
C SER A 263 18.01 15.03 -3.72
N ALA A 264 18.10 13.81 -4.24
CA ALA A 264 18.83 13.56 -5.50
C ALA A 264 18.26 14.40 -6.66
N ALA A 265 16.94 14.66 -6.68
CA ALA A 265 16.31 15.54 -7.65
C ALA A 265 16.79 16.99 -7.54
N ASP A 266 16.91 17.52 -6.30
CA ASP A 266 17.43 18.87 -6.07
C ASP A 266 18.89 18.98 -6.50
N LEU A 267 19.71 17.96 -6.20
CA LEU A 267 21.11 17.90 -6.62
C LEU A 267 21.26 17.84 -8.14
N ASN A 268 20.45 17.08 -8.84
CA ASN A 268 20.46 17.00 -10.30
C ASN A 268 20.00 18.30 -10.94
N ALA A 269 18.98 18.95 -10.40
CA ALA A 269 18.54 20.27 -10.85
C ALA A 269 19.65 21.33 -10.71
N MET A 270 20.42 21.28 -9.62
CA MET A 270 21.59 22.19 -9.43
C MET A 270 22.73 21.92 -10.42
N LYS A 271 22.89 20.67 -10.85
CA LYS A 271 23.94 20.28 -11.84
C LYS A 271 23.52 20.58 -13.28
N GLY A 272 22.28 21.03 -13.52
CA GLY A 272 21.75 21.25 -14.88
C GLY A 272 21.50 19.96 -15.66
N GLU A 273 21.45 18.82 -14.98
CA GLU A 273 21.10 17.53 -15.55
C GLU A 273 19.57 17.35 -15.46
N ILE A 274 18.85 17.81 -16.51
CA ILE A 274 17.39 17.59 -16.66
C ILE A 274 17.19 16.41 -17.63
#